data_a856e7ba3b0b9daf24c23f6a911b7120
#
_entry.id   a856e7ba3b0b9daf24c23f6a911b7120
#
_cell.length_a   1.000
_cell.length_b   1.000
_cell.length_c   1.000
_cell.angle_alpha   90.00
_cell.angle_beta   90.00
_cell.angle_gamma   90.00
#
_symmetry.space_group_name_H-M   'P 1'
#
loop_
_entity.id
_entity.type
_entity.pdbx_description
1 polymer ?
#
loop_
_entity_poly.entity_id
_entity_poly.type
_entity_poly.pdbx_seq_one_letter_code
_entity_poly.pdbx_strand_id
1 'polypeptide(L)'
;LKTEMGVISSDGIVGIIDNTTKRYSSIMSILNIEMKINAKVKRTEHFGTLEWDGFDTRHLTLNDISETAKIKVGDSIITGGMSLIFPEGINIGTVSKIISQNETYSDSKARTIKISVRDDSIIDLDIRENYLKIEVKLHNDMSNLNNVYIIESLNKKEFQKLKK
;
A
#
# COMPACT_ATOMS: atom_id res chain seq x y z
N LEU A 1 -3.83 23.64 9.61
CA LEU A 1 -3.66 22.44 8.82
C LEU A 1 -2.76 22.71 7.63
N LYS A 2 -2.07 21.68 7.15
CA LYS A 2 -1.22 21.72 5.95
C LYS A 2 -1.61 20.58 5.03
N THR A 3 -1.33 20.73 3.75
CA THR A 3 -1.44 19.64 2.77
C THR A 3 -0.50 18.50 3.12
N GLU A 4 -0.82 17.30 2.67
CA GLU A 4 -0.05 16.07 2.91
C GLU A 4 0.06 15.67 4.39
N MET A 5 -0.87 16.07 5.24
CA MET A 5 -1.03 15.50 6.58
C MET A 5 -1.94 14.28 6.50
N GLY A 6 -1.61 13.25 7.25
CA GLY A 6 -2.42 12.04 7.32
C GLY A 6 -3.71 12.26 8.09
N VAL A 7 -4.79 11.61 7.68
CA VAL A 7 -6.08 11.59 8.34
C VAL A 7 -6.41 10.16 8.73
N ILE A 8 -6.71 9.95 10.00
CA ILE A 8 -7.05 8.64 10.58
C ILE A 8 -8.35 8.74 11.39
N SER A 9 -8.99 7.62 11.62
CA SER A 9 -10.03 7.44 12.63
C SER A 9 -9.51 6.59 13.79
N SER A 10 -10.38 6.20 14.73
CA SER A 10 -10.07 5.19 15.75
C SER A 10 -9.74 3.83 15.15
N ASP A 11 -10.27 3.50 13.99
CA ASP A 11 -10.20 2.18 13.36
C ASP A 11 -9.09 2.07 12.32
N GLY A 12 -8.54 3.21 11.85
CA GLY A 12 -7.42 3.21 10.92
C GLY A 12 -7.35 4.42 9.99
N ILE A 13 -6.70 4.23 8.84
CA ILE A 13 -6.49 5.29 7.85
C ILE A 13 -7.82 5.69 7.20
N VAL A 14 -7.98 7.01 6.99
CA VAL A 14 -9.08 7.62 6.25
C VAL A 14 -8.60 8.22 4.92
N GLY A 15 -7.47 8.93 4.94
CA GLY A 15 -6.94 9.61 3.75
C GLY A 15 -5.84 10.60 4.05
N ILE A 16 -5.66 11.57 3.17
CA ILE A 16 -4.62 12.60 3.24
C ILE A 16 -5.25 13.96 3.00
N ILE A 17 -4.81 14.99 3.71
CA ILE A 17 -5.23 16.37 3.42
C ILE A 17 -4.69 16.79 2.06
N ASP A 18 -5.61 17.00 1.12
CA ASP A 18 -5.33 17.44 -0.23
C ASP A 18 -5.20 18.97 -0.32
N ASN A 19 -6.20 19.69 0.20
CA ASN A 19 -6.21 21.15 0.14
C ASN A 19 -6.71 21.76 1.45
N THR A 20 -6.28 23.00 1.73
CA THR A 20 -6.68 23.71 2.94
C THR A 20 -6.99 25.17 2.67
N THR A 21 -8.03 25.68 3.32
CA THR A 21 -8.38 27.10 3.38
C THR A 21 -8.43 27.56 4.84
N LYS A 22 -8.79 28.81 5.08
CA LYS A 22 -8.96 29.32 6.45
C LYS A 22 -10.02 28.58 7.29
N ARG A 23 -11.04 28.03 6.64
CA ARG A 23 -12.21 27.42 7.32
C ARG A 23 -12.43 25.95 6.97
N TYR A 24 -11.94 25.49 5.84
CA TYR A 24 -12.20 24.15 5.30
C TYR A 24 -10.93 23.45 4.82
N SER A 25 -10.93 22.16 4.89
CA SER A 25 -9.90 21.31 4.28
C SER A 25 -10.56 20.17 3.54
N SER A 26 -10.06 19.84 2.34
CA SER A 26 -10.46 18.66 1.62
C SER A 26 -9.53 17.49 1.96
N ILE A 27 -10.09 16.29 1.96
CA ILE A 27 -9.38 15.05 2.23
C ILE A 27 -9.48 14.18 0.99
N MET A 28 -8.33 13.78 0.44
CA MET A 28 -8.26 12.70 -0.53
C MET A 28 -8.42 11.38 0.23
N SER A 29 -9.50 10.68 -0.03
CA SER A 29 -9.84 9.42 0.63
C SER A 29 -8.87 8.31 0.25
N ILE A 30 -8.67 7.33 1.14
CA ILE A 30 -8.02 6.05 0.81
C ILE A 30 -8.75 5.31 -0.33
N LEU A 31 -10.04 5.59 -0.53
CA LEU A 31 -10.86 5.12 -1.66
C LEU A 31 -10.72 6.09 -2.86
N ASN A 32 -9.50 6.33 -3.27
CA ASN A 32 -9.15 7.05 -4.49
C ASN A 32 -8.16 6.20 -5.30
N ILE A 33 -8.47 5.98 -6.58
CA ILE A 33 -7.67 5.12 -7.48
C ILE A 33 -6.24 5.63 -7.70
N GLU A 34 -5.99 6.92 -7.46
CA GLU A 34 -4.65 7.51 -7.59
C GLU A 34 -3.83 7.37 -6.28
N MET A 35 -4.49 7.01 -5.17
CA MET A 35 -3.81 6.91 -3.89
C MET A 35 -3.10 5.57 -3.75
N LYS A 36 -1.79 5.63 -3.46
CA LYS A 36 -0.98 4.47 -3.13
C LYS A 36 -0.39 4.62 -1.74
N ILE A 37 -0.58 3.61 -0.91
CA ILE A 37 -0.11 3.61 0.47
C ILE A 37 0.90 2.49 0.65
N ASN A 38 2.06 2.84 1.21
CA ASN A 38 2.99 1.83 1.68
C ASN A 38 2.41 1.12 2.89
N ALA A 39 2.13 -0.14 2.76
CA ALA A 39 1.57 -1.00 3.79
C ALA A 39 2.45 -2.23 4.01
N LYS A 40 2.25 -2.91 5.13
CA LYS A 40 2.91 -4.18 5.40
C LYS A 40 1.98 -5.14 6.13
N VAL A 41 2.28 -6.42 5.99
CA VAL A 41 1.65 -7.47 6.79
C VAL A 41 2.31 -7.50 8.15
N LYS A 42 1.56 -7.19 9.21
CA LYS A 42 2.11 -7.04 10.57
C LYS A 42 2.87 -8.28 11.08
N ARG A 43 2.40 -9.48 10.75
CA ARG A 43 2.99 -10.73 11.24
C ARG A 43 4.29 -11.11 10.54
N THR A 44 4.38 -10.85 9.24
CA THR A 44 5.50 -11.32 8.42
C THR A 44 6.46 -10.20 8.01
N GLU A 45 6.13 -8.96 8.36
CA GLU A 45 6.92 -7.74 8.05
C GLU A 45 7.15 -7.51 6.55
N HIS A 46 6.40 -8.17 5.66
CA HIS A 46 6.51 -7.97 4.22
C HIS A 46 5.74 -6.73 3.79
N PHE A 47 6.40 -5.88 3.04
CA PHE A 47 5.87 -4.62 2.51
C PHE A 47 5.20 -4.83 1.16
N GLY A 48 4.20 -4.00 0.89
CA GLY A 48 3.52 -3.93 -0.38
C GLY A 48 2.89 -2.57 -0.61
N THR A 49 2.28 -2.42 -1.78
CA THR A 49 1.57 -1.21 -2.19
C THR A 49 0.07 -1.46 -2.08
N LEU A 50 -0.58 -0.70 -1.23
CA LEU A 50 -2.03 -0.75 -1.05
C LEU A 50 -2.70 0.30 -1.94
N GLU A 51 -3.71 -0.12 -2.69
CA GLU A 51 -4.48 0.74 -3.59
C GLU A 51 -5.95 0.29 -3.68
N TRP A 52 -6.82 1.20 -4.10
CA TRP A 52 -8.22 0.92 -4.34
C TRP A 52 -8.46 0.71 -5.84
N ASP A 53 -9.27 -0.31 -6.18
CA ASP A 53 -9.57 -0.66 -7.57
C ASP A 53 -10.81 0.07 -8.15
N GLY A 54 -11.48 0.90 -7.35
CA GLY A 54 -12.63 1.69 -7.78
C GLY A 54 -14.00 1.00 -7.62
N PHE A 55 -14.06 -0.22 -7.09
CA PHE A 55 -15.30 -0.99 -7.05
C PHE A 55 -15.91 -1.13 -5.65
N ASP A 56 -15.27 -1.86 -4.75
CA ASP A 56 -15.83 -2.10 -3.42
C ASP A 56 -15.20 -1.16 -2.37
N THR A 57 -16.05 -0.35 -1.73
CA THR A 57 -15.62 0.62 -0.71
C THR A 57 -15.12 -0.01 0.59
N ARG A 58 -15.30 -1.32 0.77
CA ARG A 58 -14.84 -2.06 1.95
C ARG A 58 -13.57 -2.84 1.73
N HIS A 59 -13.09 -2.95 0.49
CA HIS A 59 -11.92 -3.72 0.15
C HIS A 59 -10.91 -2.88 -0.63
N LEU A 60 -9.64 -3.10 -0.31
CA LEU A 60 -8.48 -2.59 -1.03
C LEU A 60 -7.64 -3.76 -1.53
N THR A 61 -6.75 -3.46 -2.45
CA THR A 61 -5.78 -4.43 -2.97
C THR A 61 -4.39 -4.11 -2.45
N LEU A 62 -3.72 -5.09 -1.88
CA LEU A 62 -2.30 -5.03 -1.53
C LEU A 62 -1.51 -5.83 -2.57
N ASN A 63 -0.68 -5.12 -3.32
CA ASN A 63 0.18 -5.66 -4.37
C ASN A 63 1.64 -5.77 -3.89
N ASP A 64 2.50 -6.32 -4.74
CA ASP A 64 3.96 -6.39 -4.57
C ASP A 64 4.43 -7.25 -3.39
N ILE A 65 3.59 -8.16 -2.89
CA ILE A 65 3.97 -9.11 -1.84
C ILE A 65 4.55 -10.37 -2.46
N SER A 66 5.76 -10.75 -2.07
CA SER A 66 6.39 -12.00 -2.52
C SER A 66 5.56 -13.24 -2.08
N GLU A 67 5.45 -14.26 -2.95
CA GLU A 67 4.81 -15.55 -2.61
C GLU A 67 5.49 -16.25 -1.42
N THR A 68 6.76 -15.96 -1.18
CA THR A 68 7.50 -16.53 -0.05
C THR A 68 7.06 -15.98 1.31
N ALA A 69 6.26 -14.93 1.34
CA ALA A 69 5.84 -14.23 2.56
C ALA A 69 4.92 -15.03 3.48
N LYS A 70 4.41 -16.20 3.04
CA LYS A 70 3.52 -17.10 3.82
C LYS A 70 2.35 -16.35 4.48
N ILE A 71 1.68 -15.50 3.70
CA ILE A 71 0.52 -14.73 4.15
C ILE A 71 -0.66 -15.65 4.41
N LYS A 72 -1.52 -15.27 5.37
CA LYS A 72 -2.74 -16.00 5.72
C LYS A 72 -3.94 -15.06 5.73
N VAL A 73 -5.11 -15.58 5.39
CA VAL A 73 -6.38 -14.90 5.62
C VAL A 73 -6.51 -14.59 7.12
N GLY A 74 -6.92 -13.37 7.45
CA GLY A 74 -6.96 -12.85 8.82
C GLY A 74 -5.69 -12.13 9.29
N ASP A 75 -4.59 -12.13 8.52
CA ASP A 75 -3.40 -11.34 8.87
C ASP A 75 -3.74 -9.85 8.87
N SER A 76 -3.25 -9.12 9.87
CA SER A 76 -3.45 -7.67 9.97
C SER A 76 -2.54 -6.92 9.02
N ILE A 77 -3.09 -5.92 8.35
CA ILE A 77 -2.39 -4.98 7.47
C ILE A 77 -2.29 -3.64 8.18
N ILE A 78 -1.09 -3.10 8.22
CA ILE A 78 -0.75 -1.83 8.86
C ILE A 78 0.08 -0.96 7.92
N THR A 79 0.22 0.32 8.23
CA THR A 79 1.15 1.21 7.51
C THR A 79 2.59 0.73 7.66
N GLY A 80 3.34 0.79 6.57
CA GLY A 80 4.73 0.32 6.52
C GLY A 80 5.77 1.31 7.04
N GLY A 81 5.41 2.59 7.21
CA GLY A 81 6.32 3.61 7.73
C GLY A 81 7.31 4.20 6.72
N MET A 82 7.34 3.74 5.48
CA MET A 82 8.20 4.31 4.42
C MET A 82 7.63 5.62 3.86
N SER A 83 6.42 5.99 4.24
CA SER A 83 5.77 7.24 3.86
C SER A 83 6.11 8.35 4.86
N LEU A 84 6.34 9.57 4.37
CA LEU A 84 6.46 10.78 5.20
C LEU A 84 5.11 11.27 5.73
N ILE A 85 4.02 10.62 5.39
CA ILE A 85 2.64 11.01 5.75
C ILE A 85 2.15 10.16 6.92
N PHE A 86 2.25 8.84 6.78
CA PHE A 86 1.81 7.90 7.80
C PHE A 86 3.01 7.25 8.50
N PRO A 87 3.13 7.36 9.82
CA PRO A 87 4.08 6.57 10.58
C PRO A 87 3.73 5.08 10.46
N GLU A 88 4.68 4.24 10.80
CA GLU A 88 4.47 2.80 10.86
C GLU A 88 3.45 2.42 11.94
N GLY A 89 2.67 1.37 11.69
CA GLY A 89 1.86 0.71 12.69
C GLY A 89 0.41 1.15 12.76
N ILE A 90 -0.06 2.09 11.92
CA ILE A 90 -1.48 2.45 11.88
C ILE A 90 -2.26 1.32 11.21
N ASN A 91 -3.34 0.90 11.84
CA ASN A 91 -4.22 -0.14 11.31
C ASN A 91 -4.83 0.29 9.96
N ILE A 92 -5.01 -0.67 9.07
CA ILE A 92 -5.70 -0.50 7.80
C ILE A 92 -6.85 -1.49 7.70
N GLY A 93 -6.55 -2.79 7.85
CA GLY A 93 -7.53 -3.84 7.68
C GLY A 93 -6.95 -5.22 7.92
N THR A 94 -7.65 -6.23 7.41
CA THR A 94 -7.24 -7.64 7.48
C THR A 94 -7.28 -8.28 6.11
N VAL A 95 -6.40 -9.25 5.88
CA VAL A 95 -6.41 -10.07 4.66
C VAL A 95 -7.72 -10.84 4.58
N SER A 96 -8.53 -10.57 3.56
CA SER A 96 -9.78 -11.28 3.28
C SER A 96 -9.58 -12.41 2.27
N LYS A 97 -8.73 -12.20 1.26
CA LYS A 97 -8.46 -13.18 0.21
C LYS A 97 -7.04 -13.02 -0.32
N ILE A 98 -6.45 -14.14 -0.71
CA ILE A 98 -5.14 -14.19 -1.38
C ILE A 98 -5.39 -14.67 -2.81
N ILE A 99 -4.93 -13.90 -3.79
CA ILE A 99 -5.07 -14.18 -5.22
C ILE A 99 -3.65 -14.36 -5.76
N SER A 100 -3.31 -15.59 -6.15
CA SER A 100 -2.05 -15.82 -6.88
C SER A 100 -2.17 -15.19 -8.27
N GLN A 101 -1.19 -14.43 -8.71
CA GLN A 101 -1.22 -13.84 -10.06
C GLN A 101 -1.10 -14.88 -11.17
N ASN A 102 -0.71 -16.11 -10.84
CA ASN A 102 -0.58 -17.19 -11.81
C ASN A 102 -1.90 -17.65 -12.45
N GLU A 103 -3.04 -17.30 -11.85
CA GLU A 103 -4.37 -17.69 -12.38
C GLU A 103 -5.01 -16.64 -13.32
N THR A 104 -4.48 -15.43 -13.42
CA THR A 104 -5.17 -14.33 -14.12
C THR A 104 -4.43 -13.77 -15.34
N TYR A 105 -3.18 -14.15 -15.58
CA TYR A 105 -2.42 -13.63 -16.72
C TYR A 105 -1.95 -14.74 -17.67
N SER A 106 -2.77 -14.97 -18.70
CA SER A 106 -2.32 -15.66 -19.92
C SER A 106 -1.38 -14.78 -20.79
N ASP A 107 -1.04 -13.58 -20.34
CA ASP A 107 -0.18 -12.63 -21.03
C ASP A 107 0.94 -12.12 -20.11
N SER A 108 1.66 -13.07 -19.50
CA SER A 108 2.82 -12.77 -18.68
C SER A 108 3.96 -12.29 -19.59
N LYS A 109 4.27 -10.98 -19.52
CA LYS A 109 5.59 -10.48 -19.93
C LYS A 109 6.65 -11.10 -19.01
N ALA A 110 7.04 -12.33 -19.29
CA ALA A 110 8.25 -12.90 -18.75
C ALA A 110 9.40 -11.97 -19.18
N ARG A 111 10.07 -11.33 -18.22
CA ARG A 111 11.30 -10.59 -18.51
C ARG A 111 12.39 -11.61 -18.70
N THR A 112 12.63 -12.00 -19.95
CA THR A 112 13.80 -12.79 -20.31
C THR A 112 15.02 -11.88 -20.24
N ILE A 113 15.89 -12.12 -19.26
CA ILE A 113 17.20 -11.45 -19.21
C ILE A 113 18.19 -12.34 -19.96
N LYS A 114 18.71 -11.82 -21.06
CA LYS A 114 19.80 -12.47 -21.81
C LYS A 114 21.12 -12.15 -21.13
N ILE A 115 21.74 -13.12 -20.50
CA ILE A 115 23.07 -12.99 -19.93
C ILE A 115 24.05 -13.63 -20.90
N SER A 116 24.97 -12.82 -21.46
CA SER A 116 26.09 -13.31 -22.25
C SER A 116 27.17 -13.85 -21.31
N VAL A 117 27.42 -15.14 -21.36
CA VAL A 117 28.52 -15.77 -20.61
C VAL A 117 29.73 -15.90 -21.54
N ARG A 118 30.94 -15.97 -21.02
CA ARG A 118 32.25 -15.89 -21.70
C ARG A 118 32.48 -16.91 -22.84
N ASP A 119 31.51 -17.75 -23.16
CA ASP A 119 31.65 -18.85 -24.14
C ASP A 119 30.50 -18.82 -25.14
N ASP A 120 30.13 -17.64 -25.66
CA ASP A 120 29.07 -17.43 -26.67
C ASP A 120 27.73 -18.15 -26.39
N SER A 121 27.53 -18.72 -25.24
CA SER A 121 26.27 -19.26 -24.78
C SER A 121 25.39 -18.18 -24.18
N ILE A 122 24.20 -18.02 -24.75
CA ILE A 122 23.15 -17.15 -24.19
C ILE A 122 22.31 -18.02 -23.26
N ILE A 123 22.30 -17.66 -21.96
CA ILE A 123 21.40 -18.28 -21.01
C ILE A 123 20.18 -17.39 -20.91
N ASP A 124 19.03 -17.87 -21.35
CA ASP A 124 17.74 -17.24 -21.10
C ASP A 124 17.29 -17.58 -19.68
N LEU A 125 17.47 -16.63 -18.77
CA LEU A 125 16.94 -16.72 -17.40
C LEU A 125 15.52 -16.18 -17.38
N ASP A 126 14.56 -17.07 -17.24
CA ASP A 126 13.15 -16.75 -17.03
C ASP A 126 12.97 -16.37 -15.55
N ILE A 127 13.12 -15.07 -15.23
CA ILE A 127 12.89 -14.59 -13.87
C ILE A 127 11.37 -14.37 -13.72
N ARG A 128 10.70 -15.36 -13.18
CA ARG A 128 9.32 -15.24 -12.73
C ARG A 128 9.34 -14.69 -11.32
N GLU A 129 9.18 -13.39 -11.19
CA GLU A 129 8.85 -12.79 -9.89
C GLU A 129 7.36 -13.08 -9.63
N ASN A 130 7.11 -14.06 -8.77
CA ASN A 130 5.76 -14.41 -8.36
C ASN A 130 5.35 -13.49 -7.21
N TYR A 131 4.49 -12.51 -7.52
CA TYR A 131 3.87 -11.65 -6.53
C TYR A 131 2.44 -12.08 -6.24
N LEU A 132 2.03 -11.91 -5.01
CA LEU A 132 0.65 -12.09 -4.58
C LEU A 132 -0.13 -10.78 -4.75
N LYS A 133 -1.35 -10.88 -5.21
CA LYS A 133 -2.39 -9.87 -5.07
C LYS A 133 -3.27 -10.27 -3.89
N ILE A 134 -3.40 -9.38 -2.92
CA ILE A 134 -4.09 -9.67 -1.66
C ILE A 134 -5.27 -8.70 -1.53
N GLU A 135 -6.45 -9.23 -1.33
CA GLU A 135 -7.61 -8.43 -0.98
C GLU A 135 -7.62 -8.16 0.52
N VAL A 136 -7.73 -6.88 0.88
CA VAL A 136 -7.70 -6.38 2.25
C VAL A 136 -9.04 -5.77 2.60
N LYS A 137 -9.74 -6.36 3.58
CA LYS A 137 -10.96 -5.79 4.14
C LYS A 137 -10.60 -4.66 5.10
N LEU A 138 -11.09 -3.46 4.83
CA LEU A 138 -10.89 -2.30 5.69
C LEU A 138 -11.52 -2.49 7.08
N HIS A 139 -10.86 -1.96 8.12
CA HIS A 139 -11.45 -1.83 9.45
C HIS A 139 -12.41 -0.64 9.50
N ASN A 140 -12.07 0.46 8.82
CA ASN A 140 -12.93 1.64 8.73
C ASN A 140 -14.17 1.37 7.89
N ASP A 141 -15.32 1.79 8.40
CA ASP A 141 -16.51 2.00 7.57
C ASP A 141 -16.44 3.42 6.97
N MET A 142 -15.97 3.50 5.72
CA MET A 142 -15.79 4.77 5.01
C MET A 142 -17.09 5.51 4.71
N SER A 143 -18.24 4.84 4.87
CA SER A 143 -19.58 5.45 4.70
C SER A 143 -20.10 6.09 6.00
N ASN A 144 -19.48 5.78 7.15
CA ASN A 144 -19.94 6.25 8.47
C ASN A 144 -18.76 6.67 9.36
N LEU A 145 -18.06 7.71 8.96
CA LEU A 145 -16.95 8.28 9.73
C LEU A 145 -17.49 9.34 10.69
N ASN A 146 -17.36 9.11 12.00
CA ASN A 146 -17.80 10.06 13.03
C ASN A 146 -16.70 11.07 13.35
N ASN A 147 -15.55 10.61 13.84
CA ASN A 147 -14.44 11.45 14.25
C ASN A 147 -13.18 11.07 13.46
N VAL A 148 -12.45 12.09 13.04
CA VAL A 148 -11.16 11.93 12.39
C VAL A 148 -10.08 12.71 13.13
N TYR A 149 -8.88 12.19 13.11
CA TYR A 149 -7.69 12.81 13.70
C TYR A 149 -6.69 13.12 12.59
N ILE A 150 -6.06 14.28 12.70
CA ILE A 150 -5.03 14.68 11.76
C ILE A 150 -3.69 14.43 12.41
N ILE A 151 -2.82 13.72 11.68
CA ILE A 151 -1.49 13.38 12.13
C ILE A 151 -0.45 14.08 11.27
N GLU A 152 0.60 14.58 11.91
CA GLU A 152 1.78 15.12 11.24
C GLU A 152 2.97 14.21 11.55
N SER A 153 3.66 13.71 10.51
CA SER A 153 4.88 12.95 10.71
C SER A 153 6.01 13.88 11.18
N LEU A 154 6.58 13.60 12.34
CA LEU A 154 7.69 14.37 12.92
C LEU A 154 8.93 14.32 12.01
N ASN A 155 9.16 13.21 11.33
CA ASN A 155 10.31 13.00 10.45
C ASN A 155 10.26 13.84 9.16
N LYS A 156 9.06 14.33 8.76
CA LYS A 156 8.90 15.16 7.57
C LYS A 156 9.73 16.45 7.65
N LYS A 157 9.79 17.06 8.83
CA LYS A 157 10.57 18.30 9.06
C LYS A 157 12.07 18.08 8.96
N GLU A 158 12.56 16.93 9.41
CA GLU A 158 13.99 16.59 9.33
C GLU A 158 14.39 16.22 7.91
N PHE A 159 13.55 15.46 7.21
CA PHE A 159 13.79 15.08 5.82
C PHE A 159 13.83 16.29 4.87
N GLN A 160 13.01 17.31 5.12
CA GLN A 160 13.03 18.55 4.35
C GLN A 160 14.32 19.35 4.52
N LYS A 161 15.04 19.21 5.66
CA LYS A 161 16.34 19.83 5.88
C LYS A 161 17.46 19.16 5.08
N LEU A 162 17.31 17.88 4.73
CA LEU A 162 18.30 17.15 3.93
C LEU A 162 18.22 17.47 2.42
N LYS A 163 17.13 18.10 1.97
CA LYS A 163 16.93 18.51 0.57
C LYS A 163 17.42 19.94 0.26
N LYS A 164 18.01 20.63 1.24
CA LYS A 164 18.73 21.89 1.07
C LYS A 164 20.23 21.64 1.03
#